data_c8a483339853c59d79dff3d7b713c1d2
#
_entry.id   c8a483339853c59d79dff3d7b713c1d2
#
_cell.length_a   1.000
_cell.length_b   1.000
_cell.length_c   1.000
_cell.angle_alpha   90.00
_cell.angle_beta   90.00
_cell.angle_gamma   90.00
#
_symmetry.space_group_name_H-M   'P 1'
#
loop_
_entity.id
_entity.type
_entity.pdbx_description
1 polymer ?
#
loop_
_entity_poly.entity_id
_entity_poly.type
_entity_poly.pdbx_seq_one_letter_code
_entity_poly.pdbx_strand_id
1 'polypeptide(L)'
;VVGGFDENLFLYHEDHDLSWRIRLAGWKLLVNPKATMYHHYNFNKGVKKFYSSEKNRLYILLKNMEYKTLILIFPALILVELSQWFHAATNGWFILKIKSYLEIINLLPIITEKKRTLKSIRKVSDKEITSIYQGPPSVSGVKNPLLTHLLSPILNTYWKLVQYLI
;
A
#
# COMPACT_ATOMS: atom_id res chain seq x y z
N VAL A 1 -9.18 20.05 -4.53
CA VAL A 1 -8.20 19.62 -5.52
C VAL A 1 -7.94 18.13 -5.39
N VAL A 2 -7.31 17.63 -4.30
CA VAL A 2 -7.07 16.18 -4.08
C VAL A 2 -8.16 15.50 -3.24
N GLY A 3 -9.12 16.24 -2.72
CA GLY A 3 -10.11 15.77 -1.76
C GLY A 3 -9.55 15.57 -0.35
N GLY A 4 -10.42 15.21 0.59
CA GLY A 4 -10.06 14.83 1.95
C GLY A 4 -9.65 13.37 2.07
N PHE A 5 -9.82 12.78 3.25
CA PHE A 5 -9.69 11.34 3.45
C PHE A 5 -10.72 10.58 2.61
N ASP A 6 -10.29 9.43 2.08
CA ASP A 6 -11.18 8.55 1.31
C ASP A 6 -12.06 7.76 2.27
N GLU A 7 -13.38 7.95 2.20
CA GLU A 7 -14.36 7.32 3.08
C GLU A 7 -14.37 5.78 3.01
N ASN A 8 -13.86 5.18 1.91
CA ASN A 8 -13.70 3.73 1.79
C ASN A 8 -12.49 3.19 2.56
N LEU A 9 -11.66 4.08 3.12
CA LEU A 9 -10.46 3.74 3.89
C LEU A 9 -10.67 4.02 5.38
N PHE A 10 -11.72 3.47 5.97
CA PHE A 10 -11.88 3.55 7.40
C PHE A 10 -10.82 2.70 8.12
N LEU A 11 -9.95 3.33 8.88
CA LEU A 11 -8.89 2.74 9.70
C LEU A 11 -7.77 2.05 8.89
N TYR A 12 -6.56 2.55 9.00
CA TYR A 12 -5.32 2.19 8.30
C TYR A 12 -5.26 2.62 6.82
N HIS A 13 -4.11 3.12 6.44
CA HIS A 13 -3.76 3.59 5.10
C HIS A 13 -4.53 4.84 4.60
N GLU A 14 -5.42 5.43 5.38
CA GLU A 14 -6.12 6.66 5.02
C GLU A 14 -5.16 7.86 4.89
N ASP A 15 -4.20 7.95 5.80
CA ASP A 15 -3.12 8.94 5.81
C ASP A 15 -2.12 8.70 4.67
N HIS A 16 -1.78 7.44 4.43
CA HIS A 16 -0.92 7.03 3.33
C HIS A 16 -1.56 7.39 1.97
N ASP A 17 -2.85 7.08 1.80
CA ASP A 17 -3.59 7.42 0.59
C ASP A 17 -3.63 8.92 0.33
N LEU A 18 -3.98 9.72 1.34
CA LEU A 18 -4.03 11.17 1.20
C LEU A 18 -2.66 11.74 0.85
N SER A 19 -1.62 11.28 1.54
CA SER A 19 -0.25 11.68 1.28
C SER A 19 0.20 11.34 -0.14
N TRP A 20 -0.19 10.17 -0.62
CA TRP A 20 0.12 9.73 -1.99
C TRP A 20 -0.59 10.60 -3.04
N ARG A 21 -1.90 10.86 -2.87
CA ARG A 21 -2.66 11.74 -3.78
C ARG A 21 -2.13 13.18 -3.82
N ILE A 22 -1.73 13.72 -2.68
CA ILE A 22 -1.10 15.05 -2.59
C ILE A 22 0.16 15.09 -3.46
N ARG A 23 1.03 14.07 -3.34
CA ARG A 23 2.25 13.98 -4.15
C ARG A 23 1.96 13.76 -5.63
N LEU A 24 1.00 12.89 -5.97
CA LEU A 24 0.59 12.67 -7.36
C LEU A 24 0.07 13.96 -8.03
N ALA A 25 -0.54 14.86 -7.27
CA ALA A 25 -0.95 16.17 -7.74
C ALA A 25 0.21 17.20 -7.85
N GLY A 26 1.45 16.77 -7.59
CA GLY A 26 2.65 17.61 -7.68
C GLY A 26 2.93 18.47 -6.43
N TRP A 27 2.26 18.19 -5.32
CA TRP A 27 2.48 18.93 -4.07
C TRP A 27 3.54 18.25 -3.19
N LYS A 28 4.21 19.05 -2.38
CA LYS A 28 5.18 18.57 -1.39
C LYS A 28 4.49 18.32 -0.04
N LEU A 29 4.95 17.30 0.67
CA LEU A 29 4.61 17.06 2.07
C LEU A 29 5.79 17.49 2.93
N LEU A 30 5.52 18.29 3.94
CA LEU A 30 6.53 18.79 4.86
C LEU A 30 6.19 18.33 6.27
N VAL A 31 7.20 17.96 7.04
CA VAL A 31 7.08 17.70 8.47
C VAL A 31 7.43 18.98 9.22
N ASN A 32 6.55 19.41 10.10
CA ASN A 32 6.85 20.49 11.03
C ASN A 32 7.23 19.89 12.39
N PRO A 33 8.50 19.90 12.80
CA PRO A 33 8.93 19.30 14.06
C PRO A 33 8.39 20.01 15.30
N LYS A 34 7.83 21.20 15.15
CA LYS A 34 7.17 21.94 16.25
C LYS A 34 5.68 21.61 16.39
N ALA A 35 5.10 20.92 15.43
CA ALA A 35 3.71 20.48 15.52
C ALA A 35 3.61 19.23 16.40
N THR A 36 2.90 19.33 17.51
CA THR A 36 2.70 18.23 18.43
C THR A 36 1.24 17.79 18.40
N MET A 37 1.02 16.50 18.27
CA MET A 37 -0.31 15.89 18.34
C MET A 37 -0.29 14.77 19.38
N TYR A 38 -1.27 14.75 20.27
CA TYR A 38 -1.48 13.67 21.22
C TYR A 38 -2.44 12.65 20.62
N HIS A 39 -1.97 11.41 20.44
CA HIS A 39 -2.75 10.34 19.84
C HIS A 39 -3.04 9.24 20.87
N HIS A 40 -4.31 9.14 21.30
CA HIS A 40 -4.76 8.06 22.17
C HIS A 40 -5.01 6.78 21.38
N TYR A 41 -3.94 6.03 21.14
CA TYR A 41 -4.00 4.83 20.30
C TYR A 41 -4.18 3.55 21.13
N ASN A 42 -5.22 2.78 20.80
CA ASN A 42 -5.40 1.45 21.38
C ASN A 42 -4.73 0.40 20.48
N PHE A 43 -3.61 -0.17 20.93
CA PHE A 43 -2.85 -1.19 20.20
C PHE A 43 -3.54 -2.56 20.16
N ASN A 44 -4.49 -2.82 21.06
CA ASN A 44 -5.15 -4.12 21.17
C ASN A 44 -6.44 -4.20 20.31
N LYS A 45 -6.29 -4.10 19.00
CA LYS A 45 -7.43 -4.18 18.05
C LYS A 45 -7.72 -5.61 17.58
N GLY A 46 -7.04 -6.61 18.14
CA GLY A 46 -7.20 -8.02 17.76
C GLY A 46 -6.90 -8.29 16.27
N VAL A 47 -7.43 -9.40 15.77
CA VAL A 47 -7.21 -9.83 14.37
C VAL A 47 -7.98 -9.00 13.34
N LYS A 48 -9.02 -8.26 13.74
CA LYS A 48 -9.82 -7.42 12.82
C LYS A 48 -9.00 -6.32 12.15
N LYS A 49 -7.90 -5.88 12.76
CA LYS A 49 -6.97 -4.90 12.17
C LYS A 49 -6.38 -5.40 10.84
N PHE A 50 -6.16 -6.71 10.72
CA PHE A 50 -5.59 -7.28 9.50
C PHE A 50 -6.55 -7.18 8.32
N TYR A 51 -7.86 -7.36 8.54
CA TYR A 51 -8.85 -7.16 7.50
C TYR A 51 -8.80 -5.74 6.90
N SER A 52 -8.87 -4.72 7.74
CA SER A 52 -8.84 -3.33 7.28
C SER A 52 -7.51 -2.99 6.61
N SER A 53 -6.40 -3.41 7.21
CA SER A 53 -5.07 -3.15 6.64
C SER A 53 -4.89 -3.80 5.27
N GLU A 54 -5.27 -5.08 5.12
CA GLU A 54 -5.14 -5.78 3.84
C GLU A 54 -6.05 -5.24 2.75
N LYS A 55 -7.33 -5.02 3.08
CA LYS A 55 -8.28 -4.40 2.15
C LYS A 55 -7.76 -3.03 1.67
N ASN A 56 -7.38 -2.18 2.63
CA ASN A 56 -6.98 -0.82 2.30
C ASN A 56 -5.65 -0.77 1.55
N ARG A 57 -4.70 -1.66 1.86
CA ARG A 57 -3.45 -1.81 1.11
C ARG A 57 -3.70 -2.10 -0.38
N LEU A 58 -4.53 -3.09 -0.66
CA LEU A 58 -4.89 -3.43 -2.04
C LEU A 58 -5.66 -2.29 -2.72
N TYR A 59 -6.59 -1.68 -2.00
CA TYR A 59 -7.37 -0.55 -2.49
C TYR A 59 -6.49 0.61 -2.96
N ILE A 60 -5.54 1.06 -2.12
CA ILE A 60 -4.68 2.20 -2.47
C ILE A 60 -3.71 1.87 -3.60
N LEU A 61 -3.19 0.63 -3.67
CA LEU A 61 -2.34 0.20 -4.76
C LEU A 61 -3.10 0.26 -6.10
N LEU A 62 -4.27 -0.37 -6.15
CA LEU A 62 -5.09 -0.41 -7.36
C LEU A 62 -5.57 0.98 -7.79
N LYS A 63 -5.90 1.86 -6.84
CA LYS A 63 -6.37 3.22 -7.10
C LYS A 63 -5.24 4.15 -7.57
N ASN A 64 -4.12 4.16 -6.85
CA ASN A 64 -3.12 5.20 -6.98
C ASN A 64 -2.01 4.89 -8.00
N MET A 65 -1.65 3.63 -8.22
CA MET A 65 -0.63 3.26 -9.20
C MET A 65 -1.15 3.18 -10.63
N GLU A 66 -0.31 3.46 -11.59
CA GLU A 66 -0.59 3.24 -13.01
C GLU A 66 -0.63 1.74 -13.34
N TYR A 67 -1.37 1.37 -14.39
CA TYR A 67 -1.49 -0.04 -14.79
C TYR A 67 -0.14 -0.66 -15.15
N LYS A 68 0.73 0.11 -15.84
CA LYS A 68 2.09 -0.33 -16.18
C LYS A 68 2.88 -0.73 -14.93
N THR A 69 2.84 0.13 -13.91
CA THR A 69 3.52 -0.13 -12.64
C THR A 69 2.94 -1.36 -11.95
N LEU A 70 1.60 -1.49 -11.90
CA LEU A 70 0.93 -2.64 -11.31
C LEU A 70 1.35 -3.96 -11.98
N ILE A 71 1.44 -3.98 -13.31
CA ILE A 71 1.89 -5.16 -14.06
C ILE A 71 3.36 -5.48 -13.72
N LEU A 72 4.22 -4.46 -13.69
CA LEU A 72 5.63 -4.67 -13.39
C LEU A 72 5.89 -5.13 -11.95
N ILE A 73 5.12 -4.67 -10.97
CA ILE A 73 5.27 -5.12 -9.57
C ILE A 73 4.53 -6.43 -9.26
N PHE A 74 3.67 -6.90 -10.18
CA PHE A 74 2.80 -8.06 -9.94
C PHE A 74 3.56 -9.33 -9.48
N PRO A 75 4.72 -9.72 -10.06
CA PRO A 75 5.47 -10.87 -9.56
C PRO A 75 5.92 -10.73 -8.10
N ALA A 76 6.35 -9.53 -7.70
CA ALA A 76 6.71 -9.26 -6.31
C ALA A 76 5.47 -9.25 -5.39
N LEU A 77 4.34 -8.74 -5.88
CA LEU A 77 3.08 -8.78 -5.13
C LEU A 77 2.63 -10.22 -4.88
N ILE A 78 2.77 -11.13 -5.84
CA ILE A 78 2.45 -12.56 -5.62
C ILE A 78 3.25 -13.12 -4.44
N LEU A 79 4.56 -12.86 -4.37
CA LEU A 79 5.39 -13.33 -3.26
C LEU A 79 4.92 -12.76 -1.91
N VAL A 80 4.61 -11.47 -1.89
CA VAL A 80 4.06 -10.82 -0.69
C VAL A 80 2.72 -11.45 -0.31
N GLU A 81 1.84 -11.68 -1.29
CA GLU A 81 0.54 -12.29 -1.04
C GLU A 81 0.65 -13.72 -0.51
N LEU A 82 1.52 -14.55 -1.07
CA LEU A 82 1.76 -15.91 -0.55
C LEU A 82 2.22 -15.88 0.92
N SER A 83 3.13 -14.95 1.26
CA SER A 83 3.56 -14.74 2.64
C SER A 83 2.41 -14.31 3.55
N GLN A 84 1.55 -13.40 3.08
CA GLN A 84 0.39 -12.92 3.83
C GLN A 84 -0.68 -14.02 4.01
N TRP A 85 -0.89 -14.87 3.01
CA TRP A 85 -1.77 -16.03 3.11
C TRP A 85 -1.26 -17.04 4.15
N PHE A 86 0.04 -17.33 4.13
CA PHE A 86 0.67 -18.19 5.13
C PHE A 86 0.50 -17.60 6.54
N HIS A 87 0.80 -16.31 6.69
CA HIS A 87 0.63 -15.62 7.97
C HIS A 87 -0.85 -15.63 8.43
N ALA A 88 -1.79 -15.44 7.54
CA ALA A 88 -3.22 -15.48 7.86
C ALA A 88 -3.66 -16.86 8.34
N ALA A 89 -3.17 -17.92 7.69
CA ALA A 89 -3.48 -19.30 8.04
C ALA A 89 -2.94 -19.67 9.43
N THR A 90 -1.73 -19.22 9.75
CA THR A 90 -1.05 -19.57 11.02
C THR A 90 -1.47 -18.69 12.19
N ASN A 91 -2.07 -17.51 11.95
CA ASN A 91 -2.42 -16.53 12.99
C ASN A 91 -3.93 -16.28 13.14
N GLY A 92 -4.77 -17.19 12.62
CA GLY A 92 -6.21 -17.22 12.91
C GLY A 92 -7.06 -16.12 12.24
N TRP A 93 -6.57 -15.49 11.15
CA TRP A 93 -7.32 -14.48 10.40
C TRP A 93 -7.55 -14.81 8.91
N PHE A 94 -7.40 -16.09 8.56
CA PHE A 94 -7.57 -16.60 7.19
C PHE A 94 -8.90 -16.20 6.56
N ILE A 95 -10.02 -16.34 7.27
CA ILE A 95 -11.35 -15.95 6.80
C ILE A 95 -11.42 -14.42 6.56
N LEU A 96 -10.76 -13.64 7.39
CA LEU A 96 -10.70 -12.18 7.20
C LEU A 96 -9.88 -11.81 5.97
N LYS A 97 -8.85 -12.58 5.65
CA LYS A 97 -8.08 -12.42 4.41
C LYS A 97 -8.96 -12.66 3.18
N ILE A 98 -9.76 -13.73 3.16
CA ILE A 98 -10.74 -13.98 2.09
C ILE A 98 -11.73 -12.81 1.98
N LYS A 99 -12.31 -12.38 3.11
CA LYS A 99 -13.27 -11.26 3.13
C LYS A 99 -12.65 -9.97 2.57
N SER A 100 -11.37 -9.70 2.84
CA SER A 100 -10.72 -8.50 2.31
C SER A 100 -10.63 -8.51 0.76
N TYR A 101 -10.42 -9.67 0.15
CA TYR A 101 -10.43 -9.80 -1.31
C TYR A 101 -11.83 -9.66 -1.90
N LEU A 102 -12.83 -10.31 -1.31
CA LEU A 102 -14.22 -10.17 -1.76
C LEU A 102 -14.66 -8.72 -1.72
N GLU A 103 -14.29 -8.00 -0.66
CA GLU A 103 -14.58 -6.57 -0.54
C GLU A 103 -13.86 -5.75 -1.62
N ILE A 104 -12.61 -6.05 -1.94
CA ILE A 104 -11.90 -5.39 -3.04
C ILE A 104 -12.60 -5.62 -4.37
N ILE A 105 -13.08 -6.85 -4.63
CA ILE A 105 -13.83 -7.16 -5.85
C ILE A 105 -15.09 -6.29 -5.94
N ASN A 106 -15.85 -6.17 -4.85
CA ASN A 106 -17.04 -5.34 -4.78
C ASN A 106 -16.71 -3.84 -4.99
N LEU A 107 -15.54 -3.40 -4.54
CA LEU A 107 -15.09 -2.02 -4.65
C LEU A 107 -14.43 -1.68 -5.99
N LEU A 108 -14.18 -2.66 -6.89
CA LEU A 108 -13.51 -2.41 -8.18
C LEU A 108 -14.16 -1.29 -9.02
N PRO A 109 -15.49 -1.18 -9.12
CA PRO A 109 -16.10 -0.06 -9.85
C PRO A 109 -15.72 1.30 -9.25
N ILE A 110 -15.79 1.42 -7.92
CA ILE A 110 -15.44 2.65 -7.18
C ILE A 110 -13.95 2.96 -7.33
N ILE A 111 -13.08 1.94 -7.20
CA ILE A 111 -11.63 2.07 -7.39
C ILE A 111 -11.33 2.60 -8.79
N THR A 112 -11.99 2.06 -9.82
CA THR A 112 -11.79 2.44 -11.21
C THR A 112 -12.22 3.89 -11.47
N GLU A 113 -13.34 4.30 -10.94
CA GLU A 113 -13.84 5.69 -11.02
C GLU A 113 -12.87 6.66 -10.33
N LYS A 114 -12.49 6.37 -9.09
CA LYS A 114 -11.54 7.19 -8.33
C LYS A 114 -10.16 7.24 -8.99
N LYS A 115 -9.70 6.13 -9.59
CA LYS A 115 -8.47 6.11 -10.39
C LYS A 115 -8.57 7.03 -11.61
N ARG A 116 -9.71 7.04 -12.31
CA ARG A 116 -9.95 7.95 -13.44
C ARG A 116 -9.92 9.41 -13.00
N THR A 117 -10.60 9.73 -11.90
CA THR A 117 -10.57 11.07 -11.30
C THR A 117 -9.14 11.47 -10.89
N LEU A 118 -8.40 10.56 -10.28
CA LEU A 118 -7.01 10.80 -9.90
C LEU A 118 -6.12 11.05 -11.11
N LYS A 119 -6.36 10.34 -12.23
CA LYS A 119 -5.61 10.55 -13.47
C LYS A 119 -5.74 11.97 -14.00
N SER A 120 -6.89 12.63 -13.83
CA SER A 120 -7.10 14.01 -14.29
C SER A 120 -6.33 15.07 -13.50
N ILE A 121 -5.97 14.76 -12.26
CA ILE A 121 -5.20 15.66 -11.38
C ILE A 121 -3.73 15.27 -11.24
N ARG A 122 -3.35 14.09 -11.72
CA ARG A 122 -1.99 13.56 -11.65
C ARG A 122 -1.03 14.43 -12.46
N LYS A 123 0.04 14.89 -11.83
CA LYS A 123 1.16 15.65 -12.43
C LYS A 123 2.50 14.92 -12.29
N VAL A 124 2.55 13.90 -11.46
CA VAL A 124 3.77 13.17 -11.10
C VAL A 124 3.62 11.71 -11.49
N SER A 125 4.63 11.15 -12.13
CA SER A 125 4.67 9.73 -12.54
C SER A 125 4.89 8.80 -11.34
N ASP A 126 4.59 7.51 -11.53
CA ASP A 126 4.94 6.50 -10.53
C ASP A 126 6.45 6.41 -10.32
N LYS A 127 7.25 6.67 -11.35
CA LYS A 127 8.72 6.76 -11.23
C LYS A 127 9.16 7.80 -10.20
N GLU A 128 8.62 9.00 -10.29
CA GLU A 128 8.93 10.07 -9.35
C GLU A 128 8.46 9.75 -7.94
N ILE A 129 7.27 9.17 -7.78
CA ILE A 129 6.75 8.73 -6.48
C ILE A 129 7.64 7.64 -5.89
N THR A 130 8.01 6.63 -6.67
CA THR A 130 8.79 5.49 -6.18
C THR A 130 10.25 5.83 -5.92
N SER A 131 10.80 6.86 -6.57
CA SER A 131 12.16 7.35 -6.31
C SER A 131 12.35 7.90 -4.89
N ILE A 132 11.25 8.30 -4.23
CA ILE A 132 11.29 8.82 -2.86
C ILE A 132 11.38 7.68 -1.84
N TYR A 133 10.95 6.47 -2.20
CA TYR A 133 11.03 5.31 -1.32
C TYR A 133 12.48 4.83 -1.23
N GLN A 134 13.09 5.03 -0.07
CA GLN A 134 14.43 4.52 0.22
C GLN A 134 14.33 3.05 0.66
N GLY A 135 14.65 2.17 -0.26
CA GLY A 135 14.73 0.73 0.01
C GLY A 135 13.46 -0.06 -0.35
N PRO A 136 13.58 -1.39 -0.30
CA PRO A 136 12.45 -2.27 -0.55
C PRO A 136 11.43 -2.11 0.55
N PRO A 137 10.18 -2.49 0.30
CA PRO A 137 9.23 -2.69 1.37
C PRO A 137 9.86 -3.67 2.36
N SER A 138 10.40 -3.15 3.45
CA SER A 138 10.87 -4.01 4.52
C SER A 138 9.65 -4.78 4.99
N VAL A 139 9.73 -6.10 4.96
CA VAL A 139 8.74 -6.96 5.61
C VAL A 139 8.98 -6.80 7.11
N SER A 140 8.67 -5.60 7.61
CA SER A 140 8.84 -5.24 9.00
C SER A 140 7.97 -6.17 9.85
N GLY A 141 8.60 -6.95 10.70
CA GLY A 141 7.95 -7.90 11.59
C GLY A 141 8.23 -9.37 11.29
N VAL A 142 8.77 -9.71 10.13
CA VAL A 142 9.22 -11.09 9.84
C VAL A 142 10.69 -11.21 10.22
N LYS A 143 10.95 -11.64 11.45
CA LYS A 143 12.29 -12.00 11.95
C LYS A 143 12.75 -13.36 11.40
N ASN A 144 12.58 -13.62 10.11
CA ASN A 144 13.07 -14.85 9.50
C ASN A 144 14.38 -14.55 8.75
N PRO A 145 15.55 -15.07 9.20
CA PRO A 145 16.84 -14.85 8.55
C PRO A 145 16.84 -15.25 7.06
N LEU A 146 16.12 -16.28 6.70
CA LEU A 146 16.00 -16.77 5.31
C LEU A 146 15.33 -15.72 4.41
N LEU A 147 14.27 -15.08 4.90
CA LEU A 147 13.55 -14.03 4.18
C LEU A 147 14.40 -12.77 4.05
N THR A 148 15.12 -12.37 5.10
CA THR A 148 15.93 -11.16 5.08
C THR A 148 17.22 -11.32 4.27
N HIS A 149 17.89 -12.46 4.33
CA HIS A 149 19.18 -12.65 3.66
C HIS A 149 19.07 -13.13 2.22
N LEU A 150 18.04 -13.89 1.86
CA LEU A 150 17.86 -14.42 0.50
C LEU A 150 16.86 -13.63 -0.33
N LEU A 151 15.66 -13.38 0.19
CA LEU A 151 14.61 -12.73 -0.59
C LEU A 151 14.79 -11.22 -0.71
N SER A 152 15.30 -10.54 0.32
CA SER A 152 15.47 -9.09 0.26
C SER A 152 16.43 -8.64 -0.84
N PRO A 153 17.61 -9.25 -1.07
CA PRO A 153 18.47 -8.88 -2.18
C PRO A 153 17.80 -9.07 -3.56
N ILE A 154 17.07 -10.17 -3.73
CA ILE A 154 16.34 -10.47 -4.98
C ILE A 154 15.26 -9.43 -5.22
N LEU A 155 14.42 -9.16 -4.22
CA LEU A 155 13.38 -8.14 -4.30
C LEU A 155 13.94 -6.75 -4.51
N ASN A 156 15.10 -6.42 -3.92
CA ASN A 156 15.78 -5.16 -4.13
C ASN A 156 16.27 -4.99 -5.57
N THR A 157 16.89 -6.03 -6.12
CA THR A 157 17.36 -6.01 -7.51
C THR A 157 16.17 -5.90 -8.46
N TYR A 158 15.12 -6.68 -8.20
CA TYR A 158 13.88 -6.59 -8.96
C TYR A 158 13.24 -5.20 -8.88
N TRP A 159 13.19 -4.61 -7.67
CA TRP A 159 12.66 -3.26 -7.48
C TRP A 159 13.43 -2.20 -8.26
N LYS A 160 14.77 -2.27 -8.29
CA LYS A 160 15.59 -1.38 -9.11
C LYS A 160 15.29 -1.52 -10.60
N LEU A 161 15.09 -2.76 -11.07
CA LEU A 161 14.66 -3.01 -12.45
C LEU A 161 13.30 -2.39 -12.74
N VAL A 162 12.33 -2.58 -11.86
CA VAL A 162 11.00 -1.96 -11.99
C VAL A 162 11.12 -0.45 -12.05
N GLN A 163 11.88 0.18 -11.14
CA GLN A 163 12.09 1.64 -11.15
C GLN A 163 12.77 2.16 -12.43
N TYR A 164 13.57 1.34 -13.07
CA TYR A 164 14.16 1.68 -14.37
C TYR A 164 13.12 1.63 -15.50
N LEU A 165 12.20 0.68 -15.45
CA LEU A 165 11.21 0.42 -16.49
C LEU A 165 9.96 1.32 -16.44
N ILE A 166 9.61 1.92 -15.27
CA ILE A 166 8.46 2.84 -15.09
C ILE A 166 8.77 4.32 -15.40
#